data_b9dd2c641c6340731a084251e5a072d2
#
_entry.id   b9dd2c641c6340731a084251e5a072d2
#
_cell.length_a   1.000
_cell.length_b   1.000
_cell.length_c   1.000
_cell.angle_alpha   90.00
_cell.angle_beta   90.00
_cell.angle_gamma   90.00
#
_symmetry.space_group_name_H-M   'P 1'
#
loop_
_entity.id
_entity.type
_entity.pdbx_description
1 polymer ?
#
loop_
_entity_poly.entity_id
_entity_poly.type
_entity_poly.pdbx_seq_one_letter_code
_entity_poly.pdbx_strand_id
1 'polypeptide(L)'
;AASDVYKRQRMLLAVGAAFIGTMVFFAFLRRVTLRSSLVVPIVGIMLGAVVSAVSTFIALQTDLLQSLGVWFAGSFTSVIAGQYEILWVVLLVVVAVFFYADRLTAAGLGEDIATNIGLNYNRIVLVGTSLVAVATGVVTVVVGNLPFLGLIVPNIVSMLRGDDLRSNLPWVCLTGIGVVTLCDLLGRIVIAPFEMP
;
A
#
# COMPACT_ATOMS: atom_id res chain seq x y z
N ALA A 1 16.99 19.38 -15.37
CA ALA A 1 16.79 20.15 -14.12
C ALA A 1 15.34 20.58 -13.89
N ALA A 2 14.69 21.35 -14.80
CA ALA A 2 13.30 21.79 -14.58
C ALA A 2 12.29 20.64 -14.65
N SER A 3 12.46 19.65 -15.54
CA SER A 3 11.58 18.48 -15.65
C SER A 3 11.66 17.56 -14.44
N ASP A 4 12.80 17.48 -13.77
CA ASP A 4 12.99 16.62 -12.60
C ASP A 4 12.34 17.23 -11.36
N VAL A 5 12.40 18.55 -11.21
CA VAL A 5 11.70 19.27 -10.14
C VAL A 5 10.18 19.11 -10.28
N TYR A 6 9.67 19.19 -11.50
CA TYR A 6 8.25 19.03 -11.79
C TYR A 6 7.76 17.59 -11.51
N LYS A 7 8.57 16.59 -11.86
CA LYS A 7 8.27 15.19 -11.57
C LYS A 7 8.27 14.92 -10.05
N ARG A 8 9.28 15.40 -9.33
CA ARG A 8 9.34 15.27 -7.86
C ARG A 8 8.16 15.94 -7.17
N GLN A 9 7.76 17.13 -7.63
CA GLN A 9 6.60 17.83 -7.10
C GLN A 9 5.31 17.05 -7.30
N ARG A 10 5.09 16.47 -8.49
CA ARG A 10 3.92 15.61 -8.77
C ARG A 10 3.91 14.37 -7.89
N MET A 11 5.06 13.72 -7.68
CA MET A 11 5.17 12.55 -6.80
C MET A 11 4.86 12.92 -5.36
N LEU A 12 5.38 14.03 -4.84
CA LEU A 12 5.10 14.49 -3.49
C LEU A 12 3.61 14.83 -3.29
N LEU A 13 2.99 15.47 -4.28
CA LEU A 13 1.55 15.76 -4.25
C LEU A 13 0.72 14.46 -4.26
N ALA A 14 1.11 13.47 -5.06
CA ALA A 14 0.41 12.19 -5.11
C ALA A 14 0.54 11.40 -3.80
N VAL A 15 1.74 11.36 -3.22
CA VAL A 15 1.97 10.73 -1.89
C VAL A 15 1.19 11.48 -0.80
N GLY A 16 1.19 12.81 -0.84
CA GLY A 16 0.41 13.64 0.08
C GLY A 16 -1.10 13.40 -0.04
N ALA A 17 -1.61 13.31 -1.26
CA ALA A 17 -3.02 12.99 -1.52
C ALA A 17 -3.39 11.57 -1.03
N ALA A 18 -2.52 10.57 -1.27
CA ALA A 18 -2.71 9.23 -0.77
C ALA A 18 -2.72 9.18 0.76
N PHE A 19 -1.82 9.93 1.41
CA PHE A 19 -1.78 10.06 2.86
C PHE A 19 -3.07 10.68 3.41
N ILE A 20 -3.54 11.78 2.82
CA ILE A 20 -4.79 12.45 3.21
C ILE A 20 -5.98 11.49 3.02
N GLY A 21 -6.07 10.82 1.88
CA GLY A 21 -7.13 9.84 1.60
C GLY A 21 -7.17 8.71 2.63
N THR A 22 -6.00 8.19 3.01
CA THR A 22 -5.90 7.16 4.05
C THR A 22 -6.29 7.69 5.42
N MET A 23 -5.90 8.93 5.77
CA MET A 23 -6.33 9.56 7.02
C MET A 23 -7.84 9.78 7.08
N VAL A 24 -8.45 10.23 5.98
CA VAL A 24 -9.92 10.36 5.87
C VAL A 24 -10.60 9.01 6.05
N PHE A 25 -10.08 7.97 5.40
CA PHE A 25 -10.59 6.59 5.56
C PHE A 25 -10.57 6.15 7.03
N PHE A 26 -9.45 6.32 7.72
CA PHE A 26 -9.36 5.94 9.13
C PHE A 26 -10.19 6.84 10.06
N ALA A 27 -10.31 8.12 9.76
CA ALA A 27 -11.20 9.03 10.49
C ALA A 27 -12.67 8.59 10.36
N PHE A 28 -13.06 8.12 9.17
CA PHE A 28 -14.38 7.57 8.92
C PHE A 28 -14.58 6.25 9.69
N LEU A 29 -13.61 5.33 9.62
CA LEU A 29 -13.64 4.06 10.35
C LEU A 29 -13.80 4.24 11.86
N ARG A 30 -13.17 5.24 12.46
CA ARG A 30 -13.30 5.54 13.90
C ARG A 30 -14.72 5.94 14.31
N ARG A 31 -15.54 6.46 13.38
CA ARG A 31 -16.94 6.83 13.64
C ARG A 31 -17.91 5.67 13.45
N VAL A 32 -17.50 4.62 12.78
CA VAL A 32 -18.30 3.41 12.58
C VAL A 32 -18.02 2.46 13.73
N THR A 33 -19.06 2.08 14.47
CA THR A 33 -18.95 1.10 15.56
C THR A 33 -18.65 -0.27 14.95
N LEU A 34 -17.38 -0.65 14.94
CA LEU A 34 -16.89 -1.88 14.30
C LEU A 34 -17.18 -3.09 15.22
N ARG A 35 -18.36 -3.69 15.07
CA ARG A 35 -18.71 -4.94 15.76
C ARG A 35 -18.15 -6.20 15.06
N SER A 36 -17.59 -6.06 13.85
CA SER A 36 -17.08 -7.19 13.06
C SER A 36 -15.83 -6.78 12.29
N SER A 37 -14.83 -7.65 12.27
CA SER A 37 -13.58 -7.47 11.50
C SER A 37 -13.81 -7.38 9.98
N LEU A 38 -14.95 -7.85 9.48
CA LEU A 38 -15.30 -7.78 8.06
C LEU A 38 -15.76 -6.39 7.59
N VAL A 39 -16.18 -5.52 8.51
CA VAL A 39 -16.67 -4.18 8.15
C VAL A 39 -15.55 -3.31 7.58
N VAL A 40 -14.34 -3.43 8.07
CA VAL A 40 -13.18 -2.63 7.62
C VAL A 40 -12.87 -2.83 6.13
N PRO A 41 -12.71 -4.05 5.61
CA PRO A 41 -12.51 -4.29 4.19
C PRO A 41 -13.68 -3.82 3.33
N ILE A 42 -14.92 -4.05 3.77
CA ILE A 42 -16.12 -3.64 3.01
C ILE A 42 -16.18 -2.13 2.87
N VAL A 43 -15.99 -1.39 3.95
CA VAL A 43 -15.95 0.08 3.92
C VAL A 43 -14.81 0.58 3.03
N GLY A 44 -13.64 -0.08 3.07
CA GLY A 44 -12.52 0.24 2.20
C GLY A 44 -12.85 0.10 0.71
N ILE A 45 -13.49 -1.01 0.33
CA ILE A 45 -13.92 -1.26 -1.04
C ILE A 45 -14.96 -0.22 -1.49
N MET A 46 -15.96 0.07 -0.65
CA MET A 46 -17.00 1.06 -0.96
C MET A 46 -16.41 2.47 -1.12
N LEU A 47 -15.53 2.88 -0.23
CA LEU A 47 -14.87 4.20 -0.34
C LEU A 47 -13.97 4.26 -1.58
N GLY A 48 -13.23 3.19 -1.85
CA GLY A 48 -12.41 3.06 -3.05
C GLY A 48 -13.25 3.17 -4.33
N ALA A 49 -14.43 2.55 -4.36
CA ALA A 49 -15.36 2.66 -5.49
C ALA A 49 -15.86 4.10 -5.71
N VAL A 50 -16.19 4.82 -4.63
CA VAL A 50 -16.59 6.23 -4.71
C VAL A 50 -15.46 7.10 -5.26
N VAL A 51 -14.24 6.96 -4.72
CA VAL A 51 -13.07 7.70 -5.19
C VAL A 51 -12.77 7.38 -6.65
N SER A 52 -12.86 6.11 -7.04
CA SER A 52 -12.68 5.66 -8.43
C SER A 52 -13.72 6.28 -9.37
N ALA A 53 -14.99 6.34 -8.97
CA ALA A 53 -16.04 6.95 -9.75
C ALA A 53 -15.80 8.45 -9.97
N VAL A 54 -15.42 9.18 -8.93
CA VAL A 54 -15.08 10.61 -9.01
C VAL A 54 -13.85 10.82 -9.92
N SER A 55 -12.82 10.00 -9.77
CA SER A 55 -11.60 10.08 -10.59
C SER A 55 -11.90 9.81 -12.06
N THR A 56 -12.74 8.81 -12.36
CA THR A 56 -13.17 8.49 -13.71
C THR A 56 -14.00 9.61 -14.32
N PHE A 57 -14.90 10.22 -13.55
CA PHE A 57 -15.69 11.35 -14.00
C PHE A 57 -14.80 12.55 -14.39
N ILE A 58 -13.83 12.90 -13.56
CA ILE A 58 -12.87 13.98 -13.84
C ILE A 58 -12.05 13.63 -15.09
N ALA A 59 -11.60 12.39 -15.22
CA ALA A 59 -10.82 11.96 -16.37
C ALA A 59 -11.61 11.97 -17.68
N LEU A 60 -12.91 11.68 -17.65
CA LEU A 60 -13.78 11.83 -18.81
C LEU A 60 -13.92 13.30 -19.24
N GLN A 61 -14.04 14.22 -18.29
CA GLN A 61 -14.15 15.66 -18.58
C GLN A 61 -12.84 16.28 -19.13
N THR A 62 -11.71 15.64 -18.86
CA THR A 62 -10.38 16.13 -19.24
C THR A 62 -9.73 15.32 -20.36
N ASP A 63 -10.45 14.38 -20.98
CA ASP A 63 -9.94 13.45 -22.01
C ASP A 63 -8.72 12.61 -21.56
N LEU A 64 -8.53 12.44 -20.25
CA LEU A 64 -7.41 11.71 -19.65
C LEU A 64 -7.75 10.26 -19.28
N LEU A 65 -8.87 9.72 -19.75
CA LEU A 65 -9.34 8.38 -19.38
C LEU A 65 -8.32 7.27 -19.71
N GLN A 66 -7.70 7.35 -20.89
CA GLN A 66 -6.68 6.38 -21.30
C GLN A 66 -5.44 6.46 -20.43
N SER A 67 -5.01 7.66 -20.04
CA SER A 67 -3.88 7.89 -19.15
C SER A 67 -4.13 7.31 -17.75
N LEU A 68 -5.35 7.42 -17.24
CA LEU A 68 -5.75 6.81 -15.97
C LEU A 68 -5.58 5.29 -16.01
N GLY A 69 -6.05 4.62 -17.04
CA GLY A 69 -5.93 3.17 -17.19
C GLY A 69 -4.48 2.71 -17.17
N VAL A 70 -3.59 3.39 -17.88
CA VAL A 70 -2.15 3.08 -17.92
C VAL A 70 -1.50 3.31 -16.55
N TRP A 71 -1.86 4.37 -15.84
CA TRP A 71 -1.30 4.66 -14.51
C TRP A 71 -1.74 3.66 -13.46
N PHE A 72 -3.00 3.20 -13.50
CA PHE A 72 -3.50 2.19 -12.57
C PHE A 72 -2.99 0.77 -12.88
N ALA A 73 -2.75 0.46 -14.16
CA ALA A 73 -2.22 -0.85 -14.55
C ALA A 73 -0.84 -1.14 -13.94
N GLY A 74 -0.06 -0.07 -13.67
CA GLY A 74 1.30 -0.20 -13.15
C GLY A 74 2.27 -0.84 -14.16
N SER A 75 3.54 -0.52 -14.08
CA SER A 75 4.56 -1.15 -14.92
C SER A 75 5.93 -1.02 -14.29
N PHE A 76 6.61 -2.14 -14.08
CA PHE A 76 8.01 -2.13 -13.66
C PHE A 76 8.96 -1.64 -14.77
N THR A 77 8.53 -1.69 -16.03
CA THR A 77 9.33 -1.24 -17.18
C THR A 77 9.41 0.28 -17.30
N SER A 78 8.47 1.01 -16.70
CA SER A 78 8.41 2.47 -16.71
C SER A 78 9.27 3.13 -15.64
N VAL A 79 9.87 2.34 -14.72
CA VAL A 79 10.70 2.88 -13.63
C VAL A 79 12.09 3.24 -14.16
N ILE A 80 12.31 4.53 -14.36
CA ILE A 80 13.57 5.11 -14.89
C ILE A 80 14.45 5.56 -13.72
N ALA A 81 15.76 5.60 -13.96
CA ALA A 81 16.72 6.17 -13.00
C ALA A 81 16.31 7.58 -12.55
N GLY A 82 16.32 7.83 -11.24
CA GLY A 82 15.83 9.06 -10.61
C GLY A 82 14.37 9.01 -10.12
N GLN A 83 13.62 7.94 -10.40
CA GLN A 83 12.26 7.74 -9.89
C GLN A 83 12.20 6.70 -8.77
N TYR A 84 13.10 5.71 -8.77
CA TYR A 84 13.14 4.67 -7.74
C TYR A 84 13.75 5.13 -6.41
N GLU A 85 14.44 6.27 -6.40
CA GLU A 85 15.08 6.80 -5.18
C GLU A 85 14.07 7.04 -4.05
N ILE A 86 12.83 7.40 -4.39
CA ILE A 86 11.77 7.60 -3.41
C ILE A 86 11.37 6.29 -2.71
N LEU A 87 11.68 5.12 -3.29
CA LEU A 87 11.43 3.82 -2.66
C LEU A 87 12.29 3.60 -1.41
N TRP A 88 13.40 4.34 -1.23
CA TRP A 88 14.15 4.32 0.03
C TRP A 88 13.30 4.74 1.22
N VAL A 89 12.27 5.57 0.99
CA VAL A 89 11.27 5.91 2.01
C VAL A 89 10.52 4.66 2.47
N VAL A 90 10.20 3.75 1.55
CA VAL A 90 9.54 2.47 1.90
C VAL A 90 10.45 1.61 2.75
N LEU A 91 11.76 1.56 2.45
CA LEU A 91 12.72 0.85 3.29
C LEU A 91 12.76 1.42 4.71
N LEU A 92 12.77 2.75 4.83
CA LEU A 92 12.67 3.43 6.14
C LEU A 92 11.38 3.06 6.88
N VAL A 93 10.25 3.00 6.16
CA VAL A 93 8.97 2.57 6.74
C VAL A 93 9.04 1.12 7.22
N VAL A 94 9.63 0.21 6.44
CA VAL A 94 9.81 -1.20 6.85
C VAL A 94 10.64 -1.30 8.12
N VAL A 95 11.74 -0.55 8.22
CA VAL A 95 12.56 -0.48 9.44
C VAL A 95 11.76 0.07 10.62
N ALA A 96 10.99 1.13 10.42
CA ALA A 96 10.13 1.70 11.47
C ALA A 96 9.06 0.69 11.93
N VAL A 97 8.44 -0.03 10.99
CA VAL A 97 7.46 -1.09 11.31
C VAL A 97 8.13 -2.22 12.10
N PHE A 98 9.35 -2.61 11.75
CA PHE A 98 10.09 -3.64 12.48
C PHE A 98 10.32 -3.28 13.95
N PHE A 99 10.69 -2.03 14.24
CA PHE A 99 10.83 -1.55 15.62
C PHE A 99 9.50 -1.38 16.36
N TYR A 100 8.43 -1.19 15.62
CA TYR A 100 7.08 -0.98 16.18
C TYR A 100 6.21 -2.27 16.16
N ALA A 101 6.75 -3.36 15.61
CA ALA A 101 6.02 -4.60 15.32
C ALA A 101 5.35 -5.21 16.58
N ASP A 102 6.08 -5.28 17.70
CA ASP A 102 5.54 -5.86 18.95
C ASP A 102 4.31 -5.10 19.46
N ARG A 103 4.33 -3.76 19.32
CA ARG A 103 3.19 -2.90 19.70
C ARG A 103 2.02 -3.05 18.75
N LEU A 104 2.30 -3.22 17.45
CA LEU A 104 1.27 -3.47 16.44
C LEU A 104 0.64 -4.85 16.61
N THR A 105 1.42 -5.87 16.93
CA THR A 105 0.92 -7.21 17.26
C THR A 105 0.00 -7.16 18.49
N ALA A 106 0.43 -6.48 19.55
CA ALA A 106 -0.40 -6.31 20.75
C ALA A 106 -1.70 -5.52 20.46
N ALA A 107 -1.65 -4.50 19.62
CA ALA A 107 -2.84 -3.76 19.20
C ALA A 107 -3.78 -4.62 18.33
N GLY A 108 -3.24 -5.56 17.56
CA GLY A 108 -4.01 -6.53 16.77
C GLY A 108 -4.86 -7.49 17.61
N LEU A 109 -4.51 -7.69 18.87
CA LEU A 109 -5.30 -8.49 19.80
C LEU A 109 -6.55 -7.78 20.35
N GLY A 110 -6.67 -6.48 20.06
CA GLY A 110 -7.82 -5.66 20.43
C GLY A 110 -7.49 -4.57 21.46
N GLU A 111 -8.41 -3.58 21.53
CA GLU A 111 -8.25 -2.39 22.38
C GLU A 111 -8.14 -2.74 23.86
N ASP A 112 -8.99 -3.68 24.33
CA ASP A 112 -9.02 -4.07 25.74
C ASP A 112 -7.70 -4.69 26.20
N ILE A 113 -7.12 -5.58 25.38
CA ILE A 113 -5.87 -6.25 25.69
C ILE A 113 -4.71 -5.24 25.65
N ALA A 114 -4.66 -4.42 24.62
CA ALA A 114 -3.60 -3.41 24.47
C ALA A 114 -3.60 -2.40 25.63
N THR A 115 -4.78 -1.96 26.08
CA THR A 115 -4.94 -1.02 27.20
C THR A 115 -4.58 -1.67 28.54
N ASN A 116 -4.95 -2.92 28.76
CA ASN A 116 -4.65 -3.64 30.01
C ASN A 116 -3.14 -3.84 30.20
N ILE A 117 -2.36 -3.95 29.15
CA ILE A 117 -0.88 -4.01 29.21
C ILE A 117 -0.22 -2.62 29.18
N GLY A 118 -1.01 -1.55 29.34
CA GLY A 118 -0.52 -0.18 29.47
C GLY A 118 -0.17 0.52 28.14
N LEU A 119 -0.61 -0.03 27.00
CA LEU A 119 -0.36 0.58 25.69
C LEU A 119 -1.48 1.57 25.32
N ASN A 120 -1.10 2.67 24.69
CA ASN A 120 -2.07 3.60 24.13
C ASN A 120 -2.53 3.12 22.74
N TYR A 121 -3.64 2.37 22.70
CA TYR A 121 -4.18 1.77 21.48
C TYR A 121 -4.36 2.80 20.35
N ASN A 122 -4.99 3.94 20.63
CA ASN A 122 -5.25 4.98 19.64
C ASN A 122 -3.96 5.52 19.00
N ARG A 123 -2.90 5.67 19.79
CA ARG A 123 -1.60 6.13 19.28
C ARG A 123 -0.93 5.08 18.40
N ILE A 124 -1.01 3.80 18.78
CA ILE A 124 -0.44 2.70 18.01
C ILE A 124 -1.15 2.57 16.67
N VAL A 125 -2.47 2.60 16.67
CA VAL A 125 -3.28 2.55 15.44
C VAL A 125 -2.97 3.75 14.55
N LEU A 126 -2.87 4.96 15.09
CA LEU A 126 -2.54 6.15 14.31
C LEU A 126 -1.16 6.04 13.66
N VAL A 127 -0.15 5.62 14.40
CA VAL A 127 1.22 5.43 13.86
C VAL A 127 1.23 4.34 12.80
N GLY A 128 0.65 3.17 13.09
CA GLY A 128 0.59 2.05 12.15
C GLY A 128 -0.09 2.44 10.83
N THR A 129 -1.25 3.10 10.92
CA THR A 129 -1.99 3.55 9.74
C THR A 129 -1.26 4.63 8.94
N SER A 130 -0.54 5.52 9.63
CA SER A 130 0.32 6.51 8.96
C SER A 130 1.46 5.86 8.19
N LEU A 131 2.12 4.86 8.78
CA LEU A 131 3.18 4.10 8.12
C LEU A 131 2.65 3.36 6.88
N VAL A 132 1.47 2.72 6.99
CA VAL A 132 0.80 2.06 5.86
C VAL A 132 0.46 3.09 4.77
N ALA A 133 -0.08 4.25 5.12
CA ALA A 133 -0.45 5.30 4.17
C ALA A 133 0.76 5.77 3.35
N VAL A 134 1.88 6.03 4.03
CA VAL A 134 3.13 6.47 3.37
C VAL A 134 3.66 5.37 2.46
N ALA A 135 3.77 4.14 2.96
CA ALA A 135 4.29 3.03 2.16
C ALA A 135 3.44 2.77 0.91
N THR A 136 2.12 2.66 1.09
CA THR A 136 1.18 2.39 -0.01
C THR A 136 1.18 3.55 -1.01
N GLY A 137 1.18 4.80 -0.53
CA GLY A 137 1.22 5.98 -1.40
C GLY A 137 2.47 6.01 -2.27
N VAL A 138 3.65 5.78 -1.69
CA VAL A 138 4.92 5.76 -2.44
C VAL A 138 4.94 4.61 -3.45
N VAL A 139 4.56 3.39 -3.04
CA VAL A 139 4.56 2.23 -3.93
C VAL A 139 3.59 2.44 -5.09
N THR A 140 2.36 2.91 -4.83
CA THR A 140 1.35 3.13 -5.87
C THR A 140 1.80 4.19 -6.89
N VAL A 141 2.48 5.24 -6.44
CA VAL A 141 2.96 6.30 -7.35
C VAL A 141 4.11 5.81 -8.24
N VAL A 142 4.99 4.94 -7.73
CA VAL A 142 6.19 4.49 -8.46
C VAL A 142 5.91 3.27 -9.33
N VAL A 143 5.22 2.28 -8.77
CA VAL A 143 5.02 0.96 -9.40
C VAL A 143 3.60 0.81 -9.97
N GLY A 144 2.64 1.57 -9.44
CA GLY A 144 1.23 1.43 -9.73
C GLY A 144 0.50 0.54 -8.73
N ASN A 145 -0.71 0.13 -9.10
CA ASN A 145 -1.56 -0.68 -8.23
C ASN A 145 -1.16 -2.16 -8.32
N LEU A 146 -0.75 -2.74 -7.21
CA LEU A 146 -0.47 -4.18 -7.08
C LEU A 146 -1.59 -4.81 -6.23
N PRO A 147 -2.72 -5.19 -6.84
CA PRO A 147 -3.85 -5.75 -6.12
C PRO A 147 -3.48 -7.09 -5.50
N PHE A 148 -4.07 -7.40 -4.35
CA PHE A 148 -3.96 -8.68 -3.65
C PHE A 148 -2.58 -9.06 -3.11
N LEU A 149 -1.47 -8.46 -3.54
CA LEU A 149 -0.13 -8.81 -3.06
C LEU A 149 -0.02 -8.66 -1.54
N GLY A 150 -0.50 -7.53 -1.02
CA GLY A 150 -0.51 -7.24 0.42
C GLY A 150 -1.46 -8.12 1.25
N LEU A 151 -2.37 -8.83 0.60
CA LEU A 151 -3.26 -9.79 1.24
C LEU A 151 -2.70 -11.22 1.18
N ILE A 152 -2.26 -11.66 0.01
CA ILE A 152 -1.86 -13.04 -0.25
C ILE A 152 -0.54 -13.37 0.46
N VAL A 153 0.47 -12.52 0.30
CA VAL A 153 1.82 -12.81 0.84
C VAL A 153 1.84 -12.89 2.36
N PRO A 154 1.29 -11.93 3.13
CA PRO A 154 1.27 -12.03 4.58
C PRO A 154 0.44 -13.22 5.07
N ASN A 155 -0.69 -13.53 4.41
CA ASN A 155 -1.52 -14.68 4.78
C ASN A 155 -0.78 -16.01 4.61
N ILE A 156 -0.07 -16.20 3.51
CA ILE A 156 0.73 -17.42 3.29
C ILE A 156 1.80 -17.55 4.39
N VAL A 157 2.50 -16.47 4.71
CA VAL A 157 3.54 -16.48 5.74
C VAL A 157 2.94 -16.75 7.12
N SER A 158 1.82 -16.11 7.46
CA SER A 158 1.12 -16.31 8.74
C SER A 158 0.62 -17.75 8.90
N MET A 159 0.07 -18.35 7.85
CA MET A 159 -0.34 -19.76 7.86
C MET A 159 0.83 -20.74 8.13
N LEU A 160 2.05 -20.38 7.70
CA LEU A 160 3.22 -21.25 7.85
C LEU A 160 3.98 -21.03 9.16
N ARG A 161 3.94 -19.83 9.72
CA ARG A 161 4.79 -19.41 10.85
C ARG A 161 4.04 -18.83 12.05
N GLY A 162 2.72 -18.66 11.95
CA GLY A 162 1.90 -17.99 12.97
C GLY A 162 1.82 -16.47 12.79
N ASP A 163 1.21 -15.75 13.73
CA ASP A 163 0.78 -14.36 13.59
C ASP A 163 1.73 -13.34 14.26
N ASP A 164 2.96 -13.71 14.61
CA ASP A 164 3.94 -12.78 15.15
C ASP A 164 4.50 -11.87 14.06
N LEU A 165 4.08 -10.61 14.04
CA LEU A 165 4.44 -9.64 13.02
C LEU A 165 5.97 -9.43 12.93
N ARG A 166 6.65 -9.38 14.06
CA ARG A 166 8.10 -9.14 14.10
C ARG A 166 8.91 -10.27 13.46
N SER A 167 8.55 -11.50 13.79
CA SER A 167 9.18 -12.69 13.22
C SER A 167 8.84 -12.88 11.75
N ASN A 168 7.62 -12.49 11.35
CA ASN A 168 7.12 -12.70 10.00
C ASN A 168 7.53 -11.60 9.01
N LEU A 169 7.83 -10.38 9.47
CA LEU A 169 8.13 -9.25 8.60
C LEU A 169 9.27 -9.54 7.59
N PRO A 170 10.44 -10.10 7.99
CA PRO A 170 11.49 -10.44 7.02
C PRO A 170 11.03 -11.47 5.99
N TRP A 171 10.24 -12.46 6.43
CA TRP A 171 9.71 -13.49 5.54
C TRP A 171 8.67 -12.96 4.57
N VAL A 172 7.80 -12.06 5.02
CA VAL A 172 6.83 -11.37 4.16
C VAL A 172 7.59 -10.57 3.09
N CYS A 173 8.64 -9.85 3.46
CA CYS A 173 9.46 -9.11 2.49
C CYS A 173 10.12 -10.05 1.47
N LEU A 174 10.77 -11.13 1.92
CA LEU A 174 11.44 -12.08 1.04
C LEU A 174 10.45 -12.80 0.11
N THR A 175 9.35 -13.28 0.66
CA THR A 175 8.30 -13.96 -0.11
C THR A 175 7.65 -13.00 -1.11
N GLY A 176 7.38 -11.74 -0.70
CA GLY A 176 6.84 -10.72 -1.56
C GLY A 176 7.76 -10.41 -2.75
N ILE A 177 9.06 -10.22 -2.50
CA ILE A 177 10.06 -10.02 -3.55
C ILE A 177 10.07 -11.23 -4.48
N GLY A 178 10.10 -12.45 -3.93
CA GLY A 178 10.11 -13.68 -4.70
C GLY A 178 8.90 -13.82 -5.61
N VAL A 179 7.70 -13.61 -5.08
CA VAL A 179 6.44 -13.70 -5.84
C VAL A 179 6.38 -12.67 -6.96
N VAL A 180 6.69 -11.40 -6.66
CA VAL A 180 6.67 -10.33 -7.67
C VAL A 180 7.69 -10.60 -8.77
N THR A 181 8.93 -10.96 -8.41
CA THR A 181 9.98 -11.26 -9.39
C THR A 181 9.62 -12.46 -10.26
N LEU A 182 9.07 -13.51 -9.67
CA LEU A 182 8.63 -14.69 -10.39
C LEU A 182 7.49 -14.37 -11.35
N CYS A 183 6.50 -13.61 -10.91
CA CYS A 183 5.38 -13.21 -11.76
C CYS A 183 5.83 -12.30 -12.92
N ASP A 184 6.72 -11.34 -12.67
CA ASP A 184 7.27 -10.46 -13.71
C ASP A 184 8.09 -11.28 -14.74
N LEU A 185 8.94 -12.21 -14.27
CA LEU A 185 9.74 -13.08 -15.12
C LEU A 185 8.86 -13.98 -16.00
N LEU A 186 7.84 -14.62 -15.38
CA LEU A 186 6.90 -15.46 -16.12
C LEU A 186 6.11 -14.65 -17.15
N GLY A 187 5.66 -13.45 -16.78
CA GLY A 187 4.98 -12.55 -17.70
C GLY A 187 5.85 -12.20 -18.91
N ARG A 188 7.11 -11.88 -18.70
CA ARG A 188 8.05 -11.55 -19.79
C ARG A 188 8.34 -12.76 -20.68
N ILE A 189 8.52 -13.97 -20.12
CA ILE A 189 8.80 -15.18 -20.90
C ILE A 189 7.58 -15.58 -21.74
N VAL A 190 6.38 -15.46 -21.19
CA VAL A 190 5.13 -15.84 -21.89
C VAL A 190 4.79 -14.83 -22.99
N ILE A 191 5.06 -13.55 -22.79
CA ILE A 191 4.70 -12.47 -23.73
C ILE A 191 5.79 -12.27 -24.79
N ALA A 192 7.06 -12.54 -24.48
CA ALA A 192 8.18 -12.36 -25.40
C ALA A 192 8.00 -12.96 -26.81
N PRO A 193 7.39 -14.14 -27.03
CA PRO A 193 7.14 -14.65 -28.37
C PRO A 193 6.05 -13.88 -29.15
N PHE A 194 5.27 -13.03 -28.50
CA PHE A 194 4.18 -12.24 -29.10
C PHE A 194 4.50 -10.76 -29.29
N GLU A 195 5.65 -10.27 -28.87
CA GLU A 195 6.16 -8.96 -29.26
C GLU A 195 6.57 -9.02 -30.74
N MET A 196 5.57 -8.88 -31.61
CA MET A 196 5.85 -8.56 -33.02
C MET A 196 6.23 -7.08 -33.13
N PRO A 197 7.18 -6.75 -34.04
CA PRO A 197 7.67 -5.40 -34.25
C PRO A 197 6.57 -4.45 -34.75
#